data_e7cb4ba474632f74643b29ba3528702e
#
_entry.id   e7cb4ba474632f74643b29ba3528702e
#
_cell.length_a   1.000
_cell.length_b   1.000
_cell.length_c   1.000
_cell.angle_alpha   90.00
_cell.angle_beta   90.00
_cell.angle_gamma   90.00
#
_symmetry.space_group_name_H-M   'P 1'
#
loop_
_entity.id
_entity.type
_entity.pdbx_description
1 polymer ?
#
loop_
_entity_poly.entity_id
_entity_poly.type
_entity_poly.pdbx_seq_one_letter_code
_entity_poly.pdbx_strand_id
1 'polypeptide(L)'
;PIAVAAMVLSGFSSGGGSANSQSTAGADVSAVEATVSPDNLVKKDQKHWALPTDAYAGTTNGLYVAVKETVVQDCMAKKGLSYEVYPYSAASEKSQVGTGSGHMLFNEEIAAKYGYSAPPEDSIQPRLDIERKQDQNPSSWKQERDACFAEADKADIIKKLDTQGGLSTSVVADVNPPGLDTAAAKWRSCMAPLGFTDLAKAPGAYPSSSFAQQVSGTGNEEDYKDPFQHPVTDYELKVAVQDAKCRTSSGYDTILYNAQWSASYNYVKKHLNQLTVLRQKSAKVKAESIAF
;
A
#
# COMPACT_ATOMS: atom_id res chain seq x y z
N PRO A 1 -25.94 -11.05 -8.48
CA PRO A 1 -24.75 -11.57 -7.85
C PRO A 1 -23.59 -10.77 -8.41
N ILE A 2 -23.23 -9.72 -7.71
CA ILE A 2 -22.09 -8.86 -8.05
C ILE A 2 -20.88 -9.57 -7.47
N ALA A 3 -20.02 -10.08 -8.34
CA ALA A 3 -18.73 -10.56 -7.95
C ALA A 3 -17.89 -9.34 -7.54
N VAL A 4 -17.83 -9.08 -6.25
CA VAL A 4 -16.81 -8.17 -5.69
C VAL A 4 -15.48 -8.86 -5.93
N ALA A 5 -14.73 -8.37 -6.90
CA ALA A 5 -13.34 -8.78 -7.10
C ALA A 5 -12.54 -8.25 -5.91
N ALA A 6 -12.36 -9.10 -4.90
CA ALA A 6 -11.31 -8.91 -3.93
C ALA A 6 -10.01 -8.90 -4.73
N MET A 7 -9.39 -7.74 -4.89
CA MET A 7 -8.03 -7.65 -5.38
C MET A 7 -7.11 -8.24 -4.30
N VAL A 8 -6.99 -9.56 -4.36
CA VAL A 8 -5.86 -10.26 -3.77
C VAL A 8 -4.63 -9.71 -4.49
N LEU A 9 -3.73 -9.12 -3.76
CA LEU A 9 -2.38 -8.81 -4.20
C LEU A 9 -1.67 -10.11 -4.60
N SER A 10 -1.95 -10.56 -5.82
CA SER A 10 -1.27 -11.69 -6.43
C SER A 10 0.08 -11.20 -6.91
N GLY A 11 1.13 -11.80 -6.37
CA GLY A 11 2.50 -11.53 -6.74
C GLY A 11 2.71 -11.66 -8.24
N PHE A 12 3.32 -10.64 -8.83
CA PHE A 12 3.83 -10.71 -10.18
C PHE A 12 5.03 -11.65 -10.22
N SER A 13 4.82 -12.81 -10.82
CA SER A 13 5.88 -13.72 -11.21
C SER A 13 6.68 -13.11 -12.35
N SER A 14 7.94 -12.81 -12.11
CA SER A 14 8.89 -12.34 -13.11
C SER A 14 9.24 -13.45 -14.08
N GLY A 15 8.72 -13.37 -15.30
CA GLY A 15 9.23 -14.10 -16.45
C GLY A 15 10.52 -13.44 -16.94
N GLY A 16 11.66 -14.16 -16.85
CA GLY A 16 12.92 -13.73 -17.40
C GLY A 16 12.89 -13.71 -18.93
N GLY A 17 13.18 -12.55 -19.50
CA GLY A 17 13.47 -12.38 -20.91
C GLY A 17 14.75 -11.55 -21.04
N SER A 18 15.86 -12.20 -21.36
CA SER A 18 17.09 -11.53 -21.79
C SER A 18 16.84 -10.83 -23.12
N ALA A 19 16.86 -9.51 -23.14
CA ALA A 19 17.03 -8.73 -24.34
C ALA A 19 18.20 -7.78 -24.14
N ASN A 20 19.25 -8.10 -24.83
CA ASN A 20 20.43 -7.28 -25.04
C ASN A 20 20.04 -6.08 -25.91
N SER A 21 19.95 -4.90 -25.34
CA SER A 21 19.77 -3.66 -26.11
C SER A 21 20.84 -2.68 -25.67
N GLN A 22 21.88 -2.58 -26.49
CA GLN A 22 22.80 -1.45 -26.47
C GLN A 22 22.00 -0.16 -26.71
N SER A 23 21.96 0.68 -25.71
CA SER A 23 21.47 2.04 -25.81
C SER A 23 22.62 3.01 -25.69
N THR A 24 23.01 3.56 -26.81
CA THR A 24 23.82 4.77 -26.92
C THR A 24 22.95 5.98 -26.60
N ALA A 25 23.03 6.48 -25.37
CA ALA A 25 22.71 7.86 -25.03
C ALA A 25 23.44 8.19 -23.72
N GLY A 26 24.71 8.46 -23.85
CA GLY A 26 25.47 9.12 -22.80
C GLY A 26 25.10 10.59 -22.73
N ALA A 27 24.04 10.93 -22.04
CA ALA A 27 23.84 12.27 -21.52
C ALA A 27 24.47 12.29 -20.13
N ASP A 28 25.27 13.28 -19.93
CA ASP A 28 26.11 13.53 -18.74
C ASP A 28 25.27 13.59 -17.45
N VAL A 29 24.96 12.43 -16.90
CA VAL A 29 24.17 12.27 -15.64
C VAL A 29 25.11 12.34 -14.43
N SER A 30 26.42 12.41 -14.68
CA SER A 30 27.46 12.25 -13.67
C SER A 30 27.64 13.42 -12.72
N ALA A 31 27.13 14.62 -13.04
CA ALA A 31 27.48 15.81 -12.28
C ALA A 31 26.49 16.18 -11.13
N VAL A 32 25.25 15.67 -11.15
CA VAL A 32 24.25 15.99 -10.13
C VAL A 32 24.08 14.90 -9.08
N GLU A 33 24.60 13.71 -9.32
CA GLU A 33 24.27 12.51 -8.55
C GLU A 33 25.32 12.06 -7.52
N ALA A 34 26.48 12.69 -7.50
CA ALA A 34 27.58 12.28 -6.62
C ALA A 34 27.33 12.53 -5.11
N THR A 35 26.18 13.10 -4.73
CA THR A 35 25.95 13.58 -3.36
C THR A 35 24.72 13.01 -2.65
N VAL A 36 23.94 12.14 -3.27
CA VAL A 36 22.74 11.60 -2.61
C VAL A 36 23.07 10.25 -1.98
N SER A 37 23.66 10.30 -0.78
CA SER A 37 23.74 9.12 0.09
C SER A 37 22.33 8.63 0.43
N PRO A 38 22.08 7.32 0.54
CA PRO A 38 20.83 6.79 1.09
C PRO A 38 20.42 7.42 2.42
N ASP A 39 21.38 7.77 3.26
CA ASP A 39 21.16 8.44 4.56
C ASP A 39 20.53 9.83 4.42
N ASN A 40 20.70 10.49 3.27
CA ASN A 40 20.13 11.82 3.02
C ASN A 40 18.70 11.78 2.45
N LEU A 41 18.26 10.63 1.97
CA LEU A 41 16.93 10.48 1.36
C LEU A 41 15.85 10.14 2.38
N VAL A 42 16.14 9.21 3.29
CA VAL A 42 15.21 8.79 4.35
C VAL A 42 16.00 8.65 5.65
N LYS A 43 15.61 9.41 6.66
CA LYS A 43 16.16 9.27 8.01
C LYS A 43 15.54 8.04 8.68
N LYS A 44 16.34 7.36 9.52
CA LYS A 44 15.86 6.24 10.31
C LYS A 44 14.78 6.71 11.28
N ASP A 45 13.56 6.25 11.07
CA ASP A 45 12.38 6.62 11.85
C ASP A 45 11.49 5.38 12.03
N GLN A 46 11.68 4.69 13.15
CA GLN A 46 10.88 3.51 13.49
C GLN A 46 9.41 3.87 13.75
N LYS A 47 9.13 5.07 14.28
CA LYS A 47 7.76 5.48 14.58
C LYS A 47 6.88 5.50 13.32
N HIS A 48 7.45 5.89 12.20
CA HIS A 48 6.76 5.91 10.89
C HIS A 48 7.20 4.76 9.99
N TRP A 49 7.98 3.81 10.51
CA TRP A 49 8.53 2.67 9.78
C TRP A 49 9.22 3.05 8.46
N ALA A 50 9.89 4.19 8.46
CA ALA A 50 10.53 4.72 7.27
C ALA A 50 11.76 3.87 6.89
N LEU A 51 11.82 3.47 5.62
CA LEU A 51 12.90 2.65 5.07
C LEU A 51 13.61 3.38 3.92
N PRO A 52 14.92 3.16 3.70
CA PRO A 52 15.67 3.76 2.59
C PRO A 52 15.04 3.55 1.20
N THR A 53 14.35 2.43 1.00
CA THR A 53 13.63 2.12 -0.24
C THR A 53 12.42 3.01 -0.50
N ASP A 54 11.84 3.65 0.52
CA ASP A 54 10.62 4.47 0.37
C ASP A 54 10.87 5.68 -0.54
N ALA A 55 12.10 6.20 -0.58
CA ALA A 55 12.48 7.28 -1.48
C ALA A 55 12.43 6.91 -2.97
N TYR A 56 12.33 5.62 -3.27
CA TYR A 56 12.29 5.06 -4.62
C TYR A 56 10.97 4.36 -4.93
N ALA A 57 9.99 4.49 -4.05
CA ALA A 57 8.64 4.00 -4.32
C ALA A 57 8.10 4.66 -5.59
N GLY A 58 7.40 3.89 -6.40
CA GLY A 58 6.75 4.36 -7.63
C GLY A 58 5.61 5.35 -7.34
N THR A 59 4.82 5.62 -8.36
CA THR A 59 3.56 6.36 -8.19
C THR A 59 2.61 5.56 -7.31
N THR A 60 1.84 6.27 -6.52
CA THR A 60 0.84 5.66 -5.65
C THR A 60 -0.31 5.07 -6.46
N ASN A 61 -0.98 4.07 -5.89
CA ASN A 61 -2.20 3.53 -6.47
C ASN A 61 -3.29 4.60 -6.63
N GLY A 62 -3.36 5.57 -5.72
CA GLY A 62 -4.30 6.68 -5.79
C GLY A 62 -4.14 7.53 -7.05
N LEU A 63 -2.89 7.89 -7.40
CA LEU A 63 -2.63 8.63 -8.64
C LEU A 63 -2.95 7.79 -9.89
N TYR A 64 -2.57 6.50 -9.88
CA TYR A 64 -2.90 5.59 -10.98
C TYR A 64 -4.40 5.51 -11.24
N VAL A 65 -5.18 5.29 -10.18
CA VAL A 65 -6.64 5.22 -10.26
C VAL A 65 -7.22 6.53 -10.78
N ALA A 66 -6.80 7.66 -10.23
CA ALA A 66 -7.32 8.98 -10.63
C ALA A 66 -7.05 9.28 -12.11
N VAL A 67 -5.84 9.00 -12.60
CA VAL A 67 -5.49 9.19 -14.03
C VAL A 67 -6.33 8.24 -14.90
N LYS A 68 -6.47 6.98 -14.50
CA LYS A 68 -7.29 6.02 -15.25
C LYS A 68 -8.75 6.46 -15.33
N GLU A 69 -9.33 6.90 -14.22
CA GLU A 69 -10.70 7.43 -14.19
C GLU A 69 -10.87 8.69 -15.03
N THR A 70 -9.86 9.57 -15.11
CA THR A 70 -9.89 10.75 -16.01
C THR A 70 -9.95 10.31 -17.47
N VAL A 71 -9.14 9.31 -17.87
CA VAL A 71 -9.22 8.73 -19.22
C VAL A 71 -10.60 8.13 -19.51
N VAL A 72 -11.19 7.43 -18.54
CA VAL A 72 -12.55 6.90 -18.64
C VAL A 72 -13.56 8.02 -18.78
N GLN A 73 -13.44 9.10 -18.01
CA GLN A 73 -14.33 10.26 -18.08
C GLN A 73 -14.32 10.87 -19.49
N ASP A 74 -13.13 11.07 -20.08
CA ASP A 74 -12.99 11.57 -21.45
C ASP A 74 -13.61 10.64 -22.49
N CYS A 75 -13.46 9.33 -22.32
CA CYS A 75 -14.07 8.33 -23.19
C CYS A 75 -15.60 8.38 -23.10
N MET A 76 -16.15 8.42 -21.90
CA MET A 76 -17.60 8.52 -21.65
C MET A 76 -18.18 9.83 -22.21
N ALA A 77 -17.47 10.94 -22.04
CA ALA A 77 -17.89 12.25 -22.57
C ALA A 77 -17.98 12.23 -24.10
N LYS A 78 -17.03 11.58 -24.80
CA LYS A 78 -17.10 11.38 -26.27
C LYS A 78 -18.31 10.59 -26.73
N LYS A 79 -18.87 9.76 -25.86
CA LYS A 79 -20.12 9.00 -26.08
C LYS A 79 -21.36 9.77 -25.63
N GLY A 80 -21.23 11.01 -25.16
CA GLY A 80 -22.32 11.83 -24.64
C GLY A 80 -22.85 11.38 -23.27
N LEU A 81 -22.04 10.62 -22.52
CA LEU A 81 -22.37 10.09 -21.21
C LEU A 81 -21.59 10.82 -20.12
N SER A 82 -22.26 11.10 -19.00
CA SER A 82 -21.62 11.70 -17.82
C SER A 82 -20.94 10.62 -17.01
N TYR A 83 -19.71 10.89 -16.56
CA TYR A 83 -18.95 10.08 -15.60
C TYR A 83 -18.31 10.99 -14.57
N GLU A 84 -18.62 10.78 -13.29
CA GLU A 84 -18.10 11.56 -12.19
C GLU A 84 -16.80 10.92 -11.68
N VAL A 85 -15.73 11.71 -11.52
CA VAL A 85 -14.44 11.28 -11.02
C VAL A 85 -14.16 11.94 -9.69
N TYR A 86 -13.64 11.20 -8.73
CA TYR A 86 -13.14 11.79 -7.50
C TYR A 86 -11.83 12.55 -7.79
N PRO A 87 -11.75 13.84 -7.46
CA PRO A 87 -10.56 14.63 -7.77
C PRO A 87 -9.35 14.13 -6.99
N TYR A 88 -8.25 13.90 -7.70
CA TYR A 88 -6.99 13.55 -7.09
C TYR A 88 -6.47 14.66 -6.18
N SER A 89 -5.99 14.28 -5.01
CA SER A 89 -5.30 15.15 -4.08
C SER A 89 -4.03 14.49 -3.57
N ALA A 90 -2.90 15.16 -3.69
CA ALA A 90 -1.64 14.67 -3.12
C ALA A 90 -1.71 14.53 -1.58
N ALA A 91 -2.65 15.20 -0.92
CA ALA A 91 -2.91 15.04 0.50
C ALA A 91 -3.59 13.69 0.80
N SER A 92 -4.43 13.18 -0.12
CA SER A 92 -5.09 11.88 0.02
C SER A 92 -4.14 10.68 -0.15
N GLU A 93 -2.94 10.91 -0.70
CA GLU A 93 -1.90 9.87 -0.81
C GLU A 93 -1.18 9.60 0.52
N LYS A 94 -1.30 10.48 1.49
CA LYS A 94 -0.67 10.29 2.79
C LYS A 94 -1.53 9.38 3.65
N SER A 95 -1.33 8.09 3.51
CA SER A 95 -1.87 7.14 4.48
C SER A 95 -1.37 7.50 5.89
N GLN A 96 -2.27 7.56 6.85
CA GLN A 96 -1.92 7.79 8.25
C GLN A 96 -1.21 6.60 8.87
N VAL A 97 -1.34 5.42 8.28
CA VAL A 97 -0.81 4.16 8.81
C VAL A 97 -0.07 3.30 7.80
N GLY A 98 -0.19 3.58 6.51
CA GLY A 98 0.58 2.90 5.46
C GLY A 98 1.94 3.55 5.25
N THR A 99 2.95 2.75 5.01
CA THR A 99 4.29 3.23 4.64
C THR A 99 4.57 2.99 3.18
N GLY A 100 5.57 3.65 2.61
CA GLY A 100 6.02 3.41 1.23
C GLY A 100 6.43 1.96 0.97
N SER A 101 6.85 1.22 2.00
CA SER A 101 7.18 -0.20 1.94
C SER A 101 5.97 -1.14 2.09
N GLY A 102 4.76 -0.61 2.23
CA GLY A 102 3.54 -1.39 2.45
C GLY A 102 3.36 -1.94 3.87
N HIS A 103 4.19 -1.51 4.82
CA HIS A 103 4.00 -1.84 6.22
C HIS A 103 2.85 -1.02 6.81
N MET A 104 1.91 -1.68 7.51
CA MET A 104 0.88 -0.97 8.26
C MET A 104 1.41 -0.63 9.65
N LEU A 105 1.37 0.66 10.01
CA LEU A 105 1.75 1.11 11.34
C LEU A 105 0.74 0.60 12.37
N PHE A 106 1.27 0.05 13.45
CA PHE A 106 0.47 -0.45 14.54
C PHE A 106 1.15 -0.10 15.88
N ASN A 107 0.55 0.78 16.65
CA ASN A 107 1.01 1.21 17.97
C ASN A 107 -0.18 1.44 18.89
N GLU A 108 0.08 1.74 20.16
CA GLU A 108 -1.01 1.90 21.15
C GLU A 108 -2.01 2.99 20.79
N GLU A 109 -1.58 4.11 20.19
CA GLU A 109 -2.45 5.22 19.81
C GLU A 109 -3.39 4.81 18.66
N ILE A 110 -2.84 4.17 17.62
CA ILE A 110 -3.58 3.65 16.48
C ILE A 110 -4.53 2.54 16.94
N ALA A 111 -4.03 1.59 17.72
CA ALA A 111 -4.80 0.47 18.24
C ALA A 111 -5.97 0.91 19.14
N ALA A 112 -5.78 1.93 19.99
CA ALA A 112 -6.83 2.45 20.86
C ALA A 112 -7.96 3.15 20.09
N LYS A 113 -7.68 3.66 18.88
CA LYS A 113 -8.64 4.42 18.10
C LYS A 113 -9.33 3.57 17.03
N TYR A 114 -8.58 2.69 16.39
CA TYR A 114 -9.00 1.99 15.19
C TYR A 114 -8.97 0.46 15.31
N GLY A 115 -8.53 -0.10 16.45
CA GLY A 115 -8.37 -1.54 16.58
C GLY A 115 -7.35 -2.08 15.59
N TYR A 116 -7.76 -3.07 14.81
CA TYR A 116 -7.00 -3.62 13.68
C TYR A 116 -7.44 -3.06 12.34
N SER A 117 -8.43 -2.17 12.33
CA SER A 117 -8.87 -1.47 11.12
C SER A 117 -7.88 -0.38 10.72
N ALA A 118 -7.82 -0.09 9.43
CA ALA A 118 -7.13 1.11 8.97
C ALA A 118 -7.92 2.36 9.37
N PRO A 119 -7.26 3.48 9.71
CA PRO A 119 -7.94 4.76 9.82
C PRO A 119 -8.71 5.06 8.54
N PRO A 120 -9.93 5.63 8.63
CA PRO A 120 -10.64 6.06 7.45
C PRO A 120 -9.81 7.10 6.69
N GLU A 121 -9.62 6.89 5.41
CA GLU A 121 -9.13 7.94 4.53
C GLU A 121 -10.26 8.93 4.29
N ASP A 122 -9.99 10.23 4.43
CA ASP A 122 -11.01 11.29 4.20
C ASP A 122 -11.62 11.22 2.79
N SER A 123 -10.91 10.58 1.85
CA SER A 123 -11.34 10.38 0.47
C SER A 123 -12.27 9.19 0.24
N ILE A 124 -12.37 8.23 1.16
CA ILE A 124 -13.11 6.98 0.93
C ILE A 124 -14.60 7.23 0.79
N GLN A 125 -15.23 7.96 1.73
CA GLN A 125 -16.67 8.20 1.68
C GLN A 125 -17.11 8.96 0.42
N PRO A 126 -16.48 10.08 0.01
CA PRO A 126 -16.82 10.74 -1.25
C PRO A 126 -16.67 9.82 -2.48
N ARG A 127 -15.66 8.96 -2.50
CA ARG A 127 -15.50 7.97 -3.60
C ARG A 127 -16.62 6.94 -3.61
N LEU A 128 -16.95 6.35 -2.46
CA LEU A 128 -18.07 5.41 -2.35
C LEU A 128 -19.40 6.04 -2.73
N ASP A 129 -19.61 7.32 -2.44
CA ASP A 129 -20.82 8.03 -2.84
C ASP A 129 -20.91 8.20 -4.36
N ILE A 130 -19.78 8.46 -5.03
CA ILE A 130 -19.69 8.49 -6.49
C ILE A 130 -19.96 7.10 -7.06
N GLU A 131 -19.33 6.05 -6.54
CA GLU A 131 -19.52 4.66 -6.99
C GLU A 131 -21.00 4.23 -6.84
N ARG A 132 -21.63 4.53 -5.69
CA ARG A 132 -23.07 4.23 -5.48
C ARG A 132 -23.98 4.94 -6.48
N LYS A 133 -23.69 6.21 -6.83
CA LYS A 133 -24.43 6.93 -7.87
C LYS A 133 -24.23 6.27 -9.25
N GLN A 134 -23.00 5.90 -9.56
CA GLN A 134 -22.67 5.22 -10.82
C GLN A 134 -23.36 3.86 -10.93
N ASP A 135 -23.50 3.13 -9.83
CA ASP A 135 -24.20 1.84 -9.79
C ASP A 135 -25.71 1.93 -10.03
N GLN A 136 -26.29 3.11 -9.86
CA GLN A 136 -27.71 3.37 -10.18
C GLN A 136 -27.96 3.57 -11.69
N ASN A 137 -26.89 3.71 -12.51
CA ASN A 137 -27.03 3.88 -13.95
C ASN A 137 -27.53 2.61 -14.65
N PRO A 138 -28.21 2.75 -15.80
CA PRO A 138 -28.68 1.62 -16.60
C PRO A 138 -27.56 0.68 -17.04
N SER A 139 -27.91 -0.56 -17.33
CA SER A 139 -26.95 -1.57 -17.82
C SER A 139 -26.22 -1.12 -19.10
N SER A 140 -26.87 -0.37 -19.98
CA SER A 140 -26.24 0.20 -21.19
C SER A 140 -25.12 1.18 -20.84
N TRP A 141 -25.34 2.05 -19.84
CA TRP A 141 -24.30 2.95 -19.36
C TRP A 141 -23.12 2.19 -18.76
N LYS A 142 -23.39 1.13 -17.96
CA LYS A 142 -22.33 0.28 -17.36
C LYS A 142 -21.50 -0.43 -18.43
N GLN A 143 -22.11 -0.91 -19.51
CA GLN A 143 -21.41 -1.51 -20.65
C GLN A 143 -20.47 -0.51 -21.32
N GLU A 144 -20.93 0.73 -21.55
CA GLU A 144 -20.08 1.77 -22.13
C GLU A 144 -18.94 2.17 -21.19
N ARG A 145 -19.20 2.28 -19.88
CA ARG A 145 -18.17 2.49 -18.86
C ARG A 145 -17.10 1.40 -18.91
N ASP A 146 -17.50 0.13 -18.91
CA ASP A 146 -16.59 -1.01 -18.90
C ASP A 146 -15.75 -1.06 -20.19
N ALA A 147 -16.36 -0.69 -21.35
CA ALA A 147 -15.61 -0.51 -22.59
C ALA A 147 -14.59 0.62 -22.48
N CYS A 148 -14.95 1.76 -21.85
CA CYS A 148 -14.01 2.86 -21.64
C CYS A 148 -12.87 2.50 -20.66
N PHE A 149 -13.12 1.66 -19.65
CA PHE A 149 -12.05 1.11 -18.80
C PHE A 149 -11.07 0.24 -19.61
N ALA A 150 -11.58 -0.61 -20.51
CA ALA A 150 -10.75 -1.43 -21.38
C ALA A 150 -9.94 -0.60 -22.40
N GLU A 151 -10.45 0.56 -22.81
CA GLU A 151 -9.70 1.53 -23.62
C GLU A 151 -8.64 2.27 -22.78
N ALA A 152 -8.99 2.66 -21.56
CA ALA A 152 -8.06 3.33 -20.67
C ALA A 152 -6.82 2.48 -20.36
N ASP A 153 -6.94 1.16 -20.23
CA ASP A 153 -5.81 0.25 -20.05
C ASP A 153 -4.81 0.28 -21.23
N LYS A 154 -5.24 0.76 -22.39
CA LYS A 154 -4.40 0.90 -23.59
C LYS A 154 -3.79 2.29 -23.73
N ALA A 155 -4.21 3.26 -22.94
CA ALA A 155 -3.73 4.63 -22.99
C ALA A 155 -2.24 4.73 -22.66
N ASP A 156 -1.49 5.56 -23.39
CA ASP A 156 -0.04 5.67 -23.21
C ASP A 156 0.35 6.16 -21.81
N ILE A 157 -0.46 7.04 -21.20
CA ILE A 157 -0.22 7.52 -19.84
C ILE A 157 -0.37 6.39 -18.82
N ILE A 158 -1.34 5.50 -18.98
CA ILE A 158 -1.53 4.33 -18.11
C ILE A 158 -0.38 3.34 -18.29
N LYS A 159 0.03 3.04 -19.53
CA LYS A 159 1.20 2.19 -19.79
C LYS A 159 2.49 2.76 -19.19
N LYS A 160 2.65 4.07 -19.22
CA LYS A 160 3.79 4.73 -18.56
C LYS A 160 3.73 4.55 -17.05
N LEU A 161 2.56 4.64 -16.43
CA LEU A 161 2.36 4.39 -15.01
C LEU A 161 2.62 2.93 -14.64
N ASP A 162 2.13 1.97 -15.43
CA ASP A 162 2.35 0.54 -15.23
C ASP A 162 3.83 0.15 -15.33
N THR A 163 4.56 0.74 -16.29
CA THR A 163 5.98 0.41 -16.54
C THR A 163 6.94 1.07 -15.57
N GLN A 164 6.48 1.92 -14.67
CA GLN A 164 7.35 2.56 -13.68
C GLN A 164 7.94 1.59 -12.66
N GLY A 165 7.39 0.40 -12.56
CA GLY A 165 7.90 -0.68 -11.75
C GLY A 165 8.46 -0.18 -10.44
N GLY A 166 7.61 0.08 -9.45
CA GLY A 166 8.09 0.40 -8.11
C GLY A 166 9.06 -0.67 -7.62
N LEU A 167 9.97 -0.32 -6.76
CA LEU A 167 10.75 -1.30 -6.05
C LEU A 167 9.82 -2.34 -5.44
N SER A 168 10.09 -3.60 -5.72
CA SER A 168 9.40 -4.69 -5.04
C SER A 168 9.63 -4.54 -3.53
N THR A 169 8.56 -4.46 -2.77
CA THR A 169 8.60 -4.48 -1.30
C THR A 169 9.22 -5.77 -0.76
N SER A 170 9.35 -6.80 -1.62
CA SER A 170 9.96 -8.09 -1.27
C SER A 170 11.41 -8.00 -0.81
N VAL A 171 12.13 -6.91 -1.14
CA VAL A 171 13.52 -6.69 -0.68
C VAL A 171 13.67 -6.78 0.84
N VAL A 172 12.63 -6.46 1.58
CA VAL A 172 12.66 -6.40 3.06
C VAL A 172 11.65 -7.34 3.74
N ALA A 173 10.85 -8.07 2.95
CA ALA A 173 9.76 -8.89 3.50
C ALA A 173 10.25 -10.11 4.30
N ASP A 174 11.35 -10.71 3.88
CA ASP A 174 11.81 -12.02 4.38
C ASP A 174 13.02 -11.91 5.34
N VAL A 175 13.08 -10.85 6.16
CA VAL A 175 14.15 -10.77 7.16
C VAL A 175 13.76 -11.58 8.41
N ASN A 176 14.63 -12.50 8.79
CA ASN A 176 14.54 -13.25 10.05
C ASN A 176 15.79 -13.00 10.90
N PRO A 177 15.90 -11.84 11.57
CA PRO A 177 17.08 -11.49 12.33
C PRO A 177 17.20 -12.30 13.62
N PRO A 178 18.42 -12.51 14.12
CA PRO A 178 18.66 -13.12 15.42
C PRO A 178 17.85 -12.42 16.53
N GLY A 179 17.21 -13.21 17.39
CA GLY A 179 16.42 -12.70 18.51
C GLY A 179 14.93 -12.43 18.19
N LEU A 180 14.52 -12.47 16.93
CA LEU A 180 13.12 -12.25 16.56
C LEU A 180 12.21 -13.32 17.16
N ASP A 181 12.59 -14.61 17.11
CA ASP A 181 11.84 -15.70 17.72
C ASP A 181 11.73 -15.55 19.24
N THR A 182 12.79 -15.08 19.89
CA THR A 182 12.77 -14.81 21.32
C THR A 182 11.82 -13.67 21.66
N ALA A 183 11.81 -12.61 20.87
CA ALA A 183 10.87 -11.51 21.02
C ALA A 183 9.42 -11.96 20.74
N ALA A 184 9.20 -12.80 19.73
CA ALA A 184 7.90 -13.40 19.47
C ALA A 184 7.41 -14.28 20.64
N ALA A 185 8.30 -15.04 21.29
CA ALA A 185 7.96 -15.80 22.48
C ALA A 185 7.57 -14.90 23.66
N LYS A 186 8.27 -13.79 23.89
CA LYS A 186 7.90 -12.78 24.90
C LYS A 186 6.56 -12.13 24.59
N TRP A 187 6.30 -11.79 23.32
CA TRP A 187 5.01 -11.28 22.88
C TRP A 187 3.88 -12.28 23.18
N ARG A 188 4.04 -13.55 22.84
CA ARG A 188 3.04 -14.60 23.18
C ARG A 188 2.78 -14.67 24.68
N SER A 189 3.82 -14.63 25.51
CA SER A 189 3.67 -14.63 26.97
C SER A 189 2.90 -13.42 27.48
N CYS A 190 3.13 -12.24 26.88
CA CYS A 190 2.42 -11.00 27.18
C CYS A 190 0.94 -11.06 26.75
N MET A 191 0.63 -11.73 25.64
CA MET A 191 -0.73 -11.91 25.10
C MET A 191 -1.51 -13.04 25.79
N ALA A 192 -0.85 -13.95 26.49
CA ALA A 192 -1.47 -15.13 27.10
C ALA A 192 -2.67 -14.82 28.03
N PRO A 193 -2.69 -13.71 28.82
CA PRO A 193 -3.84 -13.38 29.66
C PRO A 193 -5.15 -13.13 28.90
N LEU A 194 -5.10 -12.90 27.57
CA LEU A 194 -6.30 -12.76 26.74
C LEU A 194 -7.00 -14.10 26.42
N GLY A 195 -6.35 -15.23 26.71
CA GLY A 195 -6.95 -16.56 26.64
C GLY A 195 -7.10 -17.15 25.24
N PHE A 196 -6.39 -16.62 24.22
CA PHE A 196 -6.41 -17.21 22.88
C PHE A 196 -5.79 -18.60 22.86
N THR A 197 -6.54 -19.59 22.39
CA THR A 197 -6.08 -20.99 22.24
C THR A 197 -5.26 -21.21 20.97
N ASP A 198 -5.44 -20.35 19.98
CA ASP A 198 -4.81 -20.36 18.66
C ASP A 198 -3.92 -19.13 18.42
N LEU A 199 -3.31 -18.61 19.49
CA LEU A 199 -2.42 -17.45 19.41
C LEU A 199 -1.30 -17.67 18.38
N ALA A 200 -1.12 -16.71 17.49
CA ALA A 200 -0.13 -16.78 16.42
C ALA A 200 1.30 -16.99 16.97
N LYS A 201 2.18 -17.55 16.15
CA LYS A 201 3.58 -17.75 16.53
C LYS A 201 4.34 -16.46 16.72
N ALA A 202 3.98 -15.41 15.99
CA ALA A 202 4.57 -14.07 16.03
C ALA A 202 3.50 -13.02 15.76
N PRO A 203 3.74 -11.74 16.10
CA PRO A 203 2.88 -10.64 15.72
C PRO A 203 2.60 -10.61 14.21
N GLY A 204 1.33 -10.45 13.84
CA GLY A 204 0.86 -10.39 12.47
C GLY A 204 -0.29 -9.41 12.31
N ALA A 205 -1.11 -9.55 11.25
CA ALA A 205 -2.28 -8.71 11.05
C ALA A 205 -3.29 -8.84 12.21
N TYR A 206 -3.43 -10.06 12.74
CA TYR A 206 -4.26 -10.36 13.91
C TYR A 206 -3.52 -11.30 14.86
N PRO A 207 -3.85 -11.30 16.17
CA PRO A 207 -3.17 -12.14 17.16
C PRO A 207 -3.52 -13.62 17.04
N SER A 208 -4.69 -13.95 16.49
CA SER A 208 -5.13 -15.34 16.29
C SER A 208 -6.08 -15.44 15.10
N SER A 209 -6.21 -16.67 14.54
CA SER A 209 -7.12 -16.91 13.42
C SER A 209 -8.59 -16.84 13.86
N SER A 210 -8.92 -17.32 15.06
CA SER A 210 -10.27 -17.23 15.60
C SER A 210 -10.70 -15.79 15.85
N PHE A 211 -9.79 -14.97 16.35
CA PHE A 211 -10.04 -13.54 16.51
C PHE A 211 -10.22 -12.83 15.16
N ALA A 212 -9.37 -13.14 14.18
CA ALA A 212 -9.51 -12.61 12.83
C ALA A 212 -10.90 -12.90 12.24
N GLN A 213 -11.39 -14.13 12.37
CA GLN A 213 -12.73 -14.51 11.91
C GLN A 213 -13.84 -13.76 12.67
N GLN A 214 -13.65 -13.51 13.96
CA GLN A 214 -14.62 -12.77 14.76
C GLN A 214 -14.73 -11.29 14.37
N VAL A 215 -13.61 -10.63 14.05
CA VAL A 215 -13.58 -9.19 13.77
C VAL A 215 -13.72 -8.85 12.29
N SER A 216 -13.14 -9.63 11.38
CA SER A 216 -13.29 -9.42 9.93
C SER A 216 -14.63 -9.91 9.40
N GLY A 217 -15.43 -10.44 10.28
CA GLY A 217 -16.86 -10.60 10.14
C GLY A 217 -17.28 -11.77 9.27
N THR A 218 -18.17 -12.55 9.87
CA THR A 218 -19.36 -13.11 9.24
C THR A 218 -20.43 -12.02 9.04
N GLY A 219 -20.05 -10.74 8.89
CA GLY A 219 -20.96 -9.65 8.66
C GLY A 219 -21.69 -9.88 7.35
N ASN A 220 -23.01 -9.89 7.37
CA ASN A 220 -23.82 -9.85 6.16
C ASN A 220 -23.39 -8.63 5.34
N GLU A 221 -23.30 -8.73 4.02
CA GLU A 221 -22.92 -7.63 3.12
C GLU A 221 -23.70 -6.33 3.37
N GLU A 222 -24.87 -6.42 3.98
CA GLU A 222 -25.75 -5.29 4.34
C GLU A 222 -25.23 -4.45 5.52
N ASP A 223 -24.39 -5.01 6.39
CA ASP A 223 -23.81 -4.31 7.55
C ASP A 223 -22.54 -3.52 7.20
N TYR A 224 -21.93 -3.78 6.05
CA TYR A 224 -20.77 -3.07 5.55
C TYR A 224 -21.17 -1.76 4.84
N LYS A 225 -21.29 -0.67 5.61
CA LYS A 225 -21.40 0.68 5.03
C LYS A 225 -20.12 1.12 4.34
N ASP A 226 -19.01 0.52 4.69
CA ASP A 226 -17.69 0.70 4.11
C ASP A 226 -17.04 -0.68 3.97
N PRO A 227 -16.77 -1.17 2.74
CA PRO A 227 -16.14 -2.48 2.53
C PRO A 227 -14.72 -2.58 3.09
N PHE A 228 -14.12 -1.46 3.53
CA PHE A 228 -12.79 -1.40 4.11
C PHE A 228 -12.79 -1.21 5.62
N GLN A 229 -13.97 -1.04 6.25
CA GLN A 229 -14.08 -0.81 7.69
C GLN A 229 -15.20 -1.66 8.28
N HIS A 230 -14.84 -2.61 9.11
CA HIS A 230 -15.80 -3.25 9.99
C HIS A 230 -16.04 -2.37 11.23
N PRO A 231 -17.23 -2.42 11.85
CA PRO A 231 -17.47 -1.72 13.11
C PRO A 231 -16.50 -2.22 14.18
N VAL A 232 -15.62 -1.33 14.66
CA VAL A 232 -14.65 -1.67 15.71
C VAL A 232 -15.37 -1.82 17.03
N THR A 233 -15.23 -2.96 17.69
CA THR A 233 -15.85 -3.24 18.99
C THR A 233 -14.92 -2.88 20.16
N ASP A 234 -15.49 -2.63 21.34
CA ASP A 234 -14.69 -2.40 22.58
C ASP A 234 -13.77 -3.59 22.89
N TYR A 235 -14.20 -4.80 22.57
CA TYR A 235 -13.37 -6.00 22.74
C TYR A 235 -12.18 -5.97 21.79
N GLU A 236 -12.40 -5.61 20.52
CA GLU A 236 -11.31 -5.47 19.53
C GLU A 236 -10.31 -4.39 19.97
N LEU A 237 -10.78 -3.21 20.39
CA LEU A 237 -9.91 -2.14 20.89
C LEU A 237 -9.05 -2.62 22.07
N LYS A 238 -9.65 -3.34 23.02
CA LYS A 238 -8.93 -3.91 24.17
C LYS A 238 -7.83 -4.89 23.73
N VAL A 239 -8.14 -5.79 22.80
CA VAL A 239 -7.17 -6.75 22.27
C VAL A 239 -6.06 -6.04 21.50
N ALA A 240 -6.40 -5.09 20.63
CA ALA A 240 -5.46 -4.36 19.82
C ALA A 240 -4.47 -3.53 20.67
N VAL A 241 -4.96 -2.83 21.70
CA VAL A 241 -4.10 -2.08 22.62
C VAL A 241 -3.15 -3.01 23.39
N GLN A 242 -3.64 -4.16 23.83
CA GLN A 242 -2.78 -5.14 24.52
C GLN A 242 -1.73 -5.71 23.56
N ASP A 243 -2.10 -6.02 22.31
CA ASP A 243 -1.16 -6.48 21.28
C ASP A 243 -0.07 -5.42 21.00
N ALA A 244 -0.44 -4.15 20.81
CA ALA A 244 0.51 -3.06 20.60
C ALA A 244 1.50 -2.92 21.77
N LYS A 245 1.03 -2.99 23.03
CA LYS A 245 1.87 -3.01 24.24
C LYS A 245 2.82 -4.20 24.23
N CYS A 246 2.31 -5.38 23.88
CA CYS A 246 3.10 -6.60 23.87
C CYS A 246 4.19 -6.59 22.77
N ARG A 247 3.90 -6.02 21.61
CA ARG A 247 4.90 -5.82 20.53
C ARG A 247 6.02 -4.90 21.00
N THR A 248 5.67 -3.78 21.61
CA THR A 248 6.64 -2.82 22.14
C THR A 248 7.47 -3.44 23.26
N SER A 249 6.85 -4.03 24.27
CA SER A 249 7.56 -4.58 25.46
C SER A 249 8.40 -5.82 25.14
N SER A 250 8.03 -6.60 24.13
CA SER A 250 8.84 -7.73 23.66
C SER A 250 10.07 -7.31 22.85
N GLY A 251 10.08 -6.08 22.32
CA GLY A 251 11.08 -5.58 21.39
C GLY A 251 10.96 -6.13 19.97
N TYR A 252 9.86 -6.84 19.65
CA TYR A 252 9.67 -7.49 18.36
C TYR A 252 9.77 -6.50 17.20
N ASP A 253 8.99 -5.42 17.24
CA ASP A 253 8.96 -4.42 16.17
C ASP A 253 10.31 -3.71 16.00
N THR A 254 11.05 -3.48 17.09
CA THR A 254 12.37 -2.85 17.02
C THR A 254 13.39 -3.76 16.35
N ILE A 255 13.39 -5.06 16.66
CA ILE A 255 14.29 -6.03 16.02
C ILE A 255 13.96 -6.14 14.53
N LEU A 256 12.68 -6.27 14.19
CA LEU A 256 12.23 -6.40 12.80
C LEU A 256 12.56 -5.14 12.00
N TYR A 257 12.21 -3.96 12.51
CA TYR A 257 12.50 -2.68 11.85
C TYR A 257 13.98 -2.48 11.58
N ASN A 258 14.86 -2.77 12.56
CA ASN A 258 16.30 -2.63 12.38
C ASN A 258 16.84 -3.57 11.30
N ALA A 259 16.33 -4.78 11.20
CA ALA A 259 16.71 -5.73 10.16
C ALA A 259 16.23 -5.28 8.77
N GLN A 260 14.98 -4.85 8.68
CA GLN A 260 14.42 -4.31 7.42
C GLN A 260 15.13 -3.04 6.98
N TRP A 261 15.45 -2.13 7.91
CA TRP A 261 16.25 -0.95 7.62
C TRP A 261 17.61 -1.33 7.02
N SER A 262 18.33 -2.27 7.66
CA SER A 262 19.64 -2.69 7.20
C SER A 262 19.58 -3.37 5.83
N ALA A 263 18.60 -4.23 5.60
CA ALA A 263 18.39 -4.88 4.30
C ALA A 263 18.09 -3.84 3.21
N SER A 264 17.16 -2.92 3.49
CA SER A 264 16.78 -1.82 2.61
C SER A 264 17.96 -0.90 2.29
N TYR A 265 18.75 -0.51 3.30
CA TYR A 265 19.93 0.33 3.14
C TYR A 265 20.98 -0.33 2.25
N ASN A 266 21.30 -1.61 2.51
CA ASN A 266 22.25 -2.35 1.72
C ASN A 266 21.80 -2.54 0.28
N TYR A 267 20.50 -2.77 0.07
CA TYR A 267 19.91 -2.86 -1.26
C TYR A 267 20.04 -1.54 -2.02
N VAL A 268 19.63 -0.42 -1.41
CA VAL A 268 19.75 0.90 -2.03
C VAL A 268 21.21 1.22 -2.35
N LYS A 269 22.12 0.98 -1.41
CA LYS A 269 23.56 1.21 -1.63
C LYS A 269 24.11 0.41 -2.82
N LYS A 270 23.70 -0.86 -2.96
CA LYS A 270 24.13 -1.74 -4.05
C LYS A 270 23.56 -1.31 -5.42
N HIS A 271 22.36 -0.76 -5.44
CA HIS A 271 21.61 -0.46 -6.67
C HIS A 271 21.39 1.05 -6.89
N LEU A 272 22.17 1.90 -6.23
CA LEU A 272 21.93 3.35 -6.16
C LEU A 272 21.73 3.99 -7.55
N ASN A 273 22.60 3.68 -8.52
CA ASN A 273 22.51 4.27 -9.85
C ASN A 273 21.21 3.88 -10.57
N GLN A 274 20.85 2.60 -10.50
CA GLN A 274 19.60 2.12 -11.12
C GLN A 274 18.37 2.75 -10.47
N LEU A 275 18.39 2.86 -9.14
CA LEU A 275 17.30 3.44 -8.34
C LEU A 275 17.17 4.94 -8.58
N THR A 276 18.27 5.66 -8.77
CA THR A 276 18.24 7.08 -9.09
C THR A 276 17.58 7.33 -10.45
N VAL A 277 17.94 6.55 -11.47
CA VAL A 277 17.28 6.61 -12.79
C VAL A 277 15.78 6.29 -12.67
N LEU A 278 15.44 5.25 -11.91
CA LEU A 278 14.03 4.89 -11.66
C LEU A 278 13.26 6.03 -11.00
N ARG A 279 13.83 6.63 -9.96
CA ARG A 279 13.23 7.77 -9.25
C ARG A 279 13.00 8.97 -10.15
N GLN A 280 13.97 9.31 -11.00
CA GLN A 280 13.82 10.41 -11.97
C GLN A 280 12.71 10.12 -12.98
N LYS A 281 12.66 8.89 -13.50
CA LYS A 281 11.56 8.43 -14.35
C LYS A 281 10.20 8.56 -13.66
N SER A 282 10.08 8.05 -12.45
CA SER A 282 8.85 8.12 -11.65
C SER A 282 8.42 9.55 -11.39
N ALA A 283 9.36 10.43 -11.03
CA ALA A 283 9.06 11.85 -10.80
C ALA A 283 8.54 12.54 -12.07
N LYS A 284 9.12 12.23 -13.25
CA LYS A 284 8.66 12.76 -14.53
C LYS A 284 7.23 12.31 -14.85
N VAL A 285 6.97 10.99 -14.75
CA VAL A 285 5.62 10.46 -15.05
C VAL A 285 4.61 10.95 -14.03
N LYS A 286 4.98 11.05 -12.75
CA LYS A 286 4.11 11.66 -11.72
C LYS A 286 3.73 13.10 -12.10
N ALA A 287 4.68 13.91 -12.53
CA ALA A 287 4.42 15.29 -12.96
C ALA A 287 3.51 15.34 -14.19
N GLU A 288 3.76 14.50 -15.20
CA GLU A 288 2.91 14.37 -16.39
C GLU A 288 1.48 13.95 -16.01
N SER A 289 1.34 13.00 -15.07
CA SER A 289 0.06 12.47 -14.62
C SER A 289 -0.77 13.46 -13.80
N ILE A 290 -0.12 14.32 -13.01
CA ILE A 290 -0.81 15.38 -12.26
C ILE A 290 -1.27 16.52 -13.20
N ALA A 291 -0.56 16.73 -14.30
CA ALA A 291 -0.90 17.75 -15.31
C ALA A 291 -1.98 17.27 -16.30
N PHE A 292 -2.26 15.97 -16.32
CA PHE A 292 -3.28 15.34 -17.16
C PHE A 292 -4.67 15.58 -16.61
#